data_dd4a051bac8a17ea266adc230a0da014
#
_entry.id   dd4a051bac8a17ea266adc230a0da014
#
_cell.length_a   1.000
_cell.length_b   1.000
_cell.length_c   1.000
_cell.angle_alpha   90.00
_cell.angle_beta   90.00
_cell.angle_gamma   90.00
#
_symmetry.space_group_name_H-M   'P 1'
#
loop_
_entity.id
_entity.type
_entity.pdbx_description
1 polymer ?
#
loop_
_entity_poly.entity_id
_entity_poly.type
_entity_poly.pdbx_seq_one_letter_code
_entity_poly.pdbx_strand_id
1 'polypeptide(L)'
;MSLSAKDYEPNWSSLDSRPTPQWYKDAKFGIFIHWGLYSVPAWGPKGSYAEWYLNGLKSGDSTRLKYHAENYGKDFPYRGFIDLFNPVDYEPEQWADLFKQSGAKYVVLTSKHHDGFCLWPSAESKGYNSVNGAAKRDLLGDL
;
A
#
# COMPACT_ATOMS: atom_id res chain seq x y z
N MET A 1 7.14 -7.35 -30.57
CA MET A 1 7.30 -5.94 -30.95
C MET A 1 7.80 -5.21 -29.72
N SER A 2 9.04 -4.73 -29.71
CA SER A 2 9.57 -3.89 -28.64
C SER A 2 8.85 -2.54 -28.72
N LEU A 3 8.04 -2.21 -27.73
CA LEU A 3 7.52 -0.86 -27.58
C LEU A 3 8.71 0.02 -27.17
N SER A 4 9.24 0.78 -28.11
CA SER A 4 10.17 1.86 -27.77
C SER A 4 9.48 2.79 -26.77
N ALA A 5 10.05 2.92 -25.58
CA ALA A 5 9.56 3.89 -24.63
C ALA A 5 9.71 5.29 -25.25
N LYS A 6 8.65 6.06 -25.30
CA LYS A 6 8.71 7.46 -25.71
C LYS A 6 9.32 8.26 -24.57
N ASP A 7 10.42 8.94 -24.84
CA ASP A 7 11.00 9.85 -23.87
C ASP A 7 10.15 11.11 -23.73
N TYR A 8 9.90 11.51 -22.48
CA TYR A 8 9.16 12.74 -22.15
C TYR A 8 10.09 13.73 -21.46
N GLU A 9 9.96 14.99 -21.83
CA GLU A 9 10.65 16.08 -21.15
C GLU A 9 10.05 16.35 -19.76
N PRO A 10 10.84 16.82 -18.77
CA PRO A 10 10.36 17.08 -17.40
C PRO A 10 9.56 18.40 -17.33
N ASN A 11 8.53 18.52 -18.17
CA ASN A 11 7.60 19.65 -18.19
C ASN A 11 6.17 19.17 -18.49
N TRP A 12 5.19 19.91 -18.00
CA TRP A 12 3.77 19.55 -18.13
C TRP A 12 3.31 19.41 -19.58
N SER A 13 3.76 20.28 -20.49
CA SER A 13 3.38 20.21 -21.90
C SER A 13 3.75 18.85 -22.52
N SER A 14 4.94 18.35 -22.22
CA SER A 14 5.38 17.03 -22.66
C SER A 14 4.63 15.90 -21.97
N LEU A 15 4.48 15.98 -20.63
CA LEU A 15 3.81 14.95 -19.84
C LEU A 15 2.32 14.84 -20.19
N ASP A 16 1.64 15.95 -20.37
CA ASP A 16 0.21 15.99 -20.70
C ASP A 16 -0.08 15.52 -22.14
N SER A 17 0.94 15.54 -23.02
CA SER A 17 0.81 14.96 -24.37
C SER A 17 0.70 13.43 -24.39
N ARG A 18 0.90 12.78 -23.24
CA ARG A 18 0.82 11.32 -23.12
C ARG A 18 -0.61 10.81 -23.27
N PRO A 19 -0.90 9.99 -24.26
CA PRO A 19 -2.24 9.44 -24.40
C PRO A 19 -2.51 8.40 -23.30
N THR A 20 -3.74 8.36 -22.82
CA THR A 20 -4.18 7.24 -21.98
C THR A 20 -4.14 5.96 -22.82
N PRO A 21 -3.46 4.89 -22.37
CA PRO A 21 -3.38 3.64 -23.12
C PRO A 21 -4.76 3.06 -23.42
N GLN A 22 -4.92 2.51 -24.63
CA GLN A 22 -6.21 1.96 -25.03
C GLN A 22 -6.66 0.80 -24.15
N TRP A 23 -5.71 -0.08 -23.75
CA TRP A 23 -6.03 -1.19 -22.85
C TRP A 23 -6.67 -0.71 -21.54
N TYR A 24 -6.22 0.43 -20.98
CA TYR A 24 -6.77 0.99 -19.74
C TYR A 24 -8.19 1.54 -19.95
N LYS A 25 -8.43 2.19 -21.11
CA LYS A 25 -9.76 2.67 -21.49
C LYS A 25 -10.75 1.52 -21.64
N ASP A 26 -10.30 0.36 -22.14
CA ASP A 26 -11.13 -0.82 -22.40
C ASP A 26 -11.30 -1.71 -21.17
N ALA A 27 -10.39 -1.64 -20.20
CA ALA A 27 -10.35 -2.49 -19.02
C ALA A 27 -11.59 -2.33 -18.11
N LYS A 28 -12.10 -1.13 -17.91
CA LYS A 28 -13.30 -0.76 -17.15
C LYS A 28 -13.33 -1.19 -15.68
N PHE A 29 -12.81 -2.38 -15.34
CA PHE A 29 -12.82 -2.90 -13.99
C PHE A 29 -11.42 -3.29 -13.54
N GLY A 30 -11.00 -2.73 -12.43
CA GLY A 30 -9.76 -3.05 -11.73
C GLY A 30 -9.96 -3.09 -10.23
N ILE A 31 -8.98 -3.64 -9.52
CA ILE A 31 -8.97 -3.73 -8.07
C ILE A 31 -7.88 -2.82 -7.54
N PHE A 32 -8.23 -1.95 -6.58
CA PHE A 32 -7.29 -1.10 -5.87
C PHE A 32 -7.13 -1.61 -4.44
N ILE A 33 -5.88 -1.86 -4.01
CA ILE A 33 -5.58 -2.48 -2.73
C ILE A 33 -4.76 -1.50 -1.88
N HIS A 34 -5.29 -1.17 -0.68
CA HIS A 34 -4.54 -0.51 0.37
C HIS A 34 -4.05 -1.56 1.37
N TRP A 35 -2.74 -1.71 1.48
CA TRP A 35 -2.12 -2.69 2.37
C TRP A 35 -0.79 -2.17 2.91
N GLY A 36 -0.55 -2.36 4.21
CA GLY A 36 0.63 -1.85 4.89
C GLY A 36 0.50 -1.95 6.41
N LEU A 37 1.35 -1.25 7.15
CA LEU A 37 1.35 -1.31 8.63
C LEU A 37 0.00 -0.94 9.26
N TYR A 38 -0.76 -0.05 8.64
CA TYR A 38 -2.10 0.33 9.08
C TYR A 38 -3.11 -0.83 9.04
N SER A 39 -2.78 -1.92 8.34
CA SER A 39 -3.58 -3.15 8.34
C SER A 39 -3.43 -3.95 9.63
N VAL A 40 -2.41 -3.68 10.45
CA VAL A 40 -2.26 -4.31 11.77
C VAL A 40 -3.37 -3.86 12.71
N PRO A 41 -3.54 -2.54 13.01
CA PRO A 41 -4.69 -2.09 13.75
C PRO A 41 -6.00 -2.23 12.98
N ALA A 42 -5.97 -2.14 11.64
CA ALA A 42 -7.12 -2.24 10.73
C ALA A 42 -8.35 -1.47 11.23
N TRP A 43 -8.12 -0.30 11.86
CA TRP A 43 -9.14 0.41 12.60
C TRP A 43 -9.17 1.91 12.28
N GLY A 44 -10.36 2.45 12.23
CA GLY A 44 -10.64 3.88 12.16
C GLY A 44 -12.02 4.18 12.73
N PRO A 45 -12.26 5.39 13.27
CA PRO A 45 -13.59 5.79 13.69
C PRO A 45 -14.56 5.79 12.51
N LYS A 46 -15.86 5.65 12.79
CA LYS A 46 -16.90 5.64 11.76
C LYS A 46 -16.78 6.88 10.85
N GLY A 47 -16.76 6.64 9.53
CA GLY A 47 -16.61 7.69 8.52
C GLY A 47 -15.15 8.08 8.24
N SER A 48 -14.18 7.33 8.77
CA SER A 48 -12.75 7.51 8.50
C SER A 48 -12.12 6.22 7.97
N TYR A 49 -10.88 6.30 7.50
CA TYR A 49 -10.17 5.22 6.85
C TYR A 49 -9.01 4.71 7.71
N ALA A 50 -8.83 3.38 7.75
CA ALA A 50 -7.78 2.73 8.52
C ALA A 50 -6.36 3.10 8.05
N GLU A 51 -6.15 3.30 6.76
CA GLU A 51 -4.86 3.68 6.18
C GLU A 51 -4.37 5.07 6.63
N TRP A 52 -5.25 5.90 7.18
CA TRP A 52 -4.92 7.18 7.80
C TRP A 52 -4.58 7.08 9.30
N TYR A 53 -4.36 5.87 9.80
CA TYR A 53 -4.12 5.64 11.24
C TYR A 53 -2.99 6.49 11.79
N LEU A 54 -1.81 6.47 11.15
CA LEU A 54 -0.66 7.30 11.58
C LEU A 54 -0.98 8.80 11.54
N ASN A 55 -1.67 9.26 10.49
CA ASN A 55 -2.06 10.66 10.39
C ASN A 55 -2.96 11.08 11.55
N GLY A 56 -3.93 10.25 11.91
CA GLY A 56 -4.81 10.50 13.05
C GLY A 56 -4.05 10.55 14.38
N LEU A 57 -3.08 9.66 14.60
CA LEU A 57 -2.22 9.73 15.80
C LEU A 57 -1.44 11.04 15.84
N LYS A 58 -0.84 11.46 14.71
CA LYS A 58 -0.04 12.69 14.62
C LYS A 58 -0.87 13.96 14.73
N SER A 59 -2.10 13.96 14.22
CA SER A 59 -3.01 15.11 14.28
C SER A 59 -3.74 15.26 15.61
N GLY A 60 -3.57 14.30 16.54
CA GLY A 60 -4.22 14.35 17.84
C GLY A 60 -5.69 13.90 17.81
N ASP A 61 -6.11 13.06 16.85
CA ASP A 61 -7.45 12.47 16.86
C ASP A 61 -7.68 11.68 18.15
N SER A 62 -8.48 12.25 19.05
CA SER A 62 -8.69 11.69 20.38
C SER A 62 -9.25 10.28 20.38
N THR A 63 -10.05 9.94 19.39
CA THR A 63 -10.66 8.61 19.24
C THR A 63 -9.61 7.56 18.85
N ARG A 64 -8.71 7.92 17.91
CA ARG A 64 -7.59 7.06 17.54
C ARG A 64 -6.56 6.93 18.65
N LEU A 65 -6.23 8.03 19.32
CA LEU A 65 -5.30 8.02 20.47
C LEU A 65 -5.83 7.13 21.60
N LYS A 66 -7.13 7.21 21.88
CA LYS A 66 -7.76 6.34 22.90
C LYS A 66 -7.68 4.87 22.47
N TYR A 67 -8.11 4.54 21.26
CA TYR A 67 -8.04 3.17 20.72
C TYR A 67 -6.59 2.63 20.76
N HIS A 68 -5.63 3.45 20.34
CA HIS A 68 -4.23 3.07 20.31
C HIS A 68 -3.70 2.75 21.72
N ALA A 69 -3.99 3.63 22.68
CA ALA A 69 -3.56 3.44 24.07
C ALA A 69 -4.17 2.19 24.72
N GLU A 70 -5.44 1.89 24.42
CA GLU A 70 -6.15 0.73 24.97
C GLU A 70 -5.68 -0.60 24.38
N ASN A 71 -5.26 -0.64 23.10
CA ASN A 71 -4.92 -1.88 22.42
C ASN A 71 -3.43 -2.15 22.30
N TYR A 72 -2.59 -1.11 22.28
CA TYR A 72 -1.14 -1.23 22.05
C TYR A 72 -0.31 -0.56 23.15
N GLY A 73 -0.92 0.30 23.96
CA GLY A 73 -0.22 1.12 24.94
C GLY A 73 0.03 2.55 24.43
N LYS A 74 -0.05 3.51 25.36
CA LYS A 74 0.06 4.95 25.05
C LYS A 74 1.36 5.31 24.33
N ASP A 75 2.46 4.66 24.72
CA ASP A 75 3.81 4.97 24.23
C ASP A 75 4.27 4.02 23.13
N PHE A 76 3.41 3.11 22.64
CA PHE A 76 3.75 2.21 21.53
C PHE A 76 3.93 3.03 20.24
N PRO A 77 5.11 2.99 19.61
CA PRO A 77 5.34 3.78 18.41
C PRO A 77 4.67 3.12 17.20
N TYR A 78 4.11 3.91 16.28
CA TYR A 78 3.55 3.37 15.02
C TYR A 78 4.54 2.48 14.24
N ARG A 79 5.85 2.83 14.25
CA ARG A 79 6.88 1.98 13.62
C ARG A 79 6.99 0.59 14.24
N GLY A 80 6.56 0.40 15.48
CA GLY A 80 6.51 -0.92 16.13
C GLY A 80 5.58 -1.91 15.43
N PHE A 81 4.64 -1.43 14.64
CA PHE A 81 3.80 -2.31 13.82
C PHE A 81 4.59 -3.10 12.78
N ILE A 82 5.82 -2.73 12.44
CA ILE A 82 6.68 -3.52 11.54
C ILE A 82 6.92 -4.94 12.06
N ASP A 83 7.01 -5.10 13.38
CA ASP A 83 7.25 -6.40 14.03
C ASP A 83 5.95 -7.21 14.19
N LEU A 84 4.80 -6.56 14.00
CA LEU A 84 3.48 -7.19 14.05
C LEU A 84 2.87 -7.42 12.67
N PHE A 85 3.41 -6.78 11.63
CA PHE A 85 2.95 -6.94 10.26
C PHE A 85 3.51 -8.24 9.67
N ASN A 86 2.81 -9.32 9.97
CA ASN A 86 3.21 -10.67 9.56
C ASN A 86 2.10 -11.34 8.74
N PRO A 87 2.09 -11.18 7.40
CA PRO A 87 1.05 -11.69 6.52
C PRO A 87 1.26 -13.18 6.20
N VAL A 88 1.07 -14.04 7.18
CA VAL A 88 1.30 -15.51 7.08
C VAL A 88 0.39 -16.18 6.06
N ASP A 89 -0.83 -15.64 5.85
CA ASP A 89 -1.82 -16.18 4.94
C ASP A 89 -1.75 -15.55 3.54
N TYR A 90 -0.69 -14.77 3.26
CA TYR A 90 -0.52 -14.14 1.96
C TYR A 90 0.01 -15.14 0.94
N GLU A 91 -0.87 -15.58 0.06
CA GLU A 91 -0.59 -16.45 -1.08
C GLU A 91 -0.81 -15.69 -2.38
N PRO A 92 0.25 -15.15 -3.02
CA PRO A 92 0.12 -14.28 -4.19
C PRO A 92 -0.62 -14.93 -5.37
N GLU A 93 -0.35 -16.23 -5.61
CA GLU A 93 -1.03 -16.98 -6.67
C GLU A 93 -2.54 -17.08 -6.44
N GLN A 94 -2.96 -17.32 -5.20
CA GLN A 94 -4.40 -17.35 -4.86
C GLN A 94 -5.04 -15.97 -5.03
N TRP A 95 -4.33 -14.91 -4.66
CA TRP A 95 -4.80 -13.55 -4.88
C TRP A 95 -4.96 -13.25 -6.37
N ALA A 96 -3.95 -13.56 -7.18
CA ALA A 96 -3.99 -13.38 -8.62
C ALA A 96 -5.14 -14.14 -9.27
N ASP A 97 -5.36 -15.40 -8.86
CA ASP A 97 -6.48 -16.22 -9.33
C ASP A 97 -7.84 -15.61 -8.94
N LEU A 98 -7.98 -15.12 -7.71
CA LEU A 98 -9.20 -14.47 -7.25
C LEU A 98 -9.49 -13.19 -8.06
N PHE A 99 -8.46 -12.36 -8.31
CA PHE A 99 -8.60 -11.16 -9.13
C PHE A 99 -9.03 -11.50 -10.55
N LYS A 100 -8.44 -12.53 -11.14
CA LYS A 100 -8.82 -13.03 -12.46
C LYS A 100 -10.26 -13.54 -12.49
N GLN A 101 -10.67 -14.33 -11.49
CA GLN A 101 -12.03 -14.85 -11.38
C GLN A 101 -13.07 -13.75 -11.19
N SER A 102 -12.71 -12.65 -10.51
CA SER A 102 -13.60 -11.48 -10.36
C SER A 102 -13.86 -10.73 -11.66
N GLY A 103 -13.09 -11.01 -12.71
CA GLY A 103 -13.16 -10.32 -13.98
C GLY A 103 -12.31 -9.04 -14.05
N ALA A 104 -11.53 -8.74 -13.01
CA ALA A 104 -10.62 -7.60 -13.01
C ALA A 104 -9.60 -7.70 -14.14
N LYS A 105 -9.29 -6.56 -14.73
CA LYS A 105 -8.35 -6.44 -15.86
C LYS A 105 -7.00 -5.85 -15.42
N TYR A 106 -6.95 -5.27 -14.25
CA TYR A 106 -5.73 -4.74 -13.64
C TYR A 106 -5.89 -4.69 -12.12
N VAL A 107 -4.76 -4.65 -11.43
CA VAL A 107 -4.67 -4.47 -9.98
C VAL A 107 -3.73 -3.32 -9.69
N VAL A 108 -4.05 -2.53 -8.69
CA VAL A 108 -3.21 -1.44 -8.19
C VAL A 108 -2.95 -1.68 -6.71
N LEU A 109 -1.76 -2.15 -6.39
CA LEU A 109 -1.32 -2.30 -5.02
C LEU A 109 -0.61 -1.02 -4.54
N THR A 110 -0.99 -0.48 -3.39
CA THR A 110 -0.23 0.61 -2.77
C THR A 110 1.14 0.09 -2.32
N SER A 111 2.15 0.28 -3.15
CA SER A 111 3.52 -0.16 -2.83
C SER A 111 4.08 0.55 -1.60
N LYS A 112 3.75 1.83 -1.42
CA LYS A 112 4.07 2.66 -0.26
C LYS A 112 2.95 3.67 -0.02
N HIS A 113 2.44 3.75 1.19
CA HIS A 113 1.45 4.73 1.60
C HIS A 113 2.10 5.94 2.31
N HIS A 114 1.29 6.87 2.84
CA HIS A 114 1.74 8.09 3.52
C HIS A 114 2.56 7.83 4.80
N ASP A 115 2.48 6.64 5.38
CA ASP A 115 3.30 6.22 6.51
C ASP A 115 4.76 5.93 6.15
N GLY A 116 5.05 5.82 4.84
CA GLY A 116 6.40 5.62 4.30
C GLY A 116 6.89 4.18 4.35
N PHE A 117 6.09 3.23 4.83
CA PHE A 117 6.45 1.82 4.83
C PHE A 117 6.39 1.24 3.40
N CYS A 118 7.46 0.56 3.00
CA CYS A 118 7.58 -0.03 1.66
C CYS A 118 7.25 -1.51 1.68
N LEU A 119 6.43 -1.98 0.74
CA LEU A 119 6.11 -3.40 0.57
C LEU A 119 7.17 -4.17 -0.24
N TRP A 120 8.30 -3.53 -0.56
CA TRP A 120 9.43 -4.09 -1.33
C TRP A 120 10.77 -3.74 -0.69
N PRO A 121 11.89 -4.42 -1.05
CA PRO A 121 13.23 -4.11 -0.55
C PRO A 121 13.74 -2.78 -1.12
N SER A 122 13.45 -1.68 -0.44
CA SER A 122 13.90 -0.34 -0.81
C SER A 122 15.11 0.06 0.05
N ALA A 123 16.24 0.35 -0.60
CA ALA A 123 17.44 0.89 0.08
C ALA A 123 17.13 2.24 0.75
N GLU A 124 16.34 3.09 0.09
CA GLU A 124 15.98 4.43 0.55
C GLU A 124 15.06 4.39 1.80
N SER A 125 14.39 3.27 2.04
CA SER A 125 13.54 3.10 3.24
C SER A 125 14.34 2.95 4.54
N LYS A 126 15.67 2.76 4.46
CA LYS A 126 16.56 2.54 5.63
C LYS A 126 16.02 1.45 6.56
N GLY A 127 15.59 0.34 5.97
CA GLY A 127 15.04 -0.81 6.68
C GLY A 127 13.55 -0.70 7.03
N TYR A 128 12.87 0.38 6.69
CA TYR A 128 11.43 0.52 6.90
C TYR A 128 10.64 -0.08 5.74
N ASN A 129 10.73 -1.40 5.63
CA ASN A 129 10.12 -2.17 4.55
C ASN A 129 9.75 -3.59 5.00
N SER A 130 8.97 -4.30 4.18
CA SER A 130 8.44 -5.62 4.49
C SER A 130 9.53 -6.71 4.61
N VAL A 131 10.64 -6.59 3.90
CA VAL A 131 11.73 -7.57 3.95
C VAL A 131 12.47 -7.52 5.29
N ASN A 132 12.64 -6.32 5.85
CA ASN A 132 13.31 -6.11 7.13
C ASN A 132 12.37 -6.28 8.34
N GLY A 133 11.05 -6.17 8.14
CA GLY A 133 10.04 -6.39 9.17
C GLY A 133 9.72 -7.87 9.43
N ALA A 134 8.64 -8.14 10.14
CA ALA A 134 8.17 -9.50 10.44
C ALA A 134 7.74 -10.28 9.18
N ALA A 135 7.29 -9.59 8.14
CA ALA A 135 6.87 -10.21 6.89
C ALA A 135 7.98 -10.99 6.17
N LYS A 136 9.24 -10.51 6.26
CA LYS A 136 10.44 -11.14 5.64
C LYS A 136 10.30 -11.43 4.14
N ARG A 137 9.46 -10.69 3.45
CA ARG A 137 9.12 -10.92 2.03
C ARG A 137 9.06 -9.63 1.24
N ASP A 138 9.35 -9.71 -0.05
CA ASP A 138 9.02 -8.69 -1.04
C ASP A 138 7.55 -8.84 -1.46
N LEU A 139 6.64 -8.27 -0.65
CA LEU A 139 5.21 -8.45 -0.86
C LEU A 139 4.70 -7.83 -2.17
N LEU A 140 5.41 -6.84 -2.69
CA LEU A 140 5.10 -6.23 -3.97
C LEU A 140 5.62 -7.09 -5.12
N GLY A 141 6.83 -7.60 -5.01
CA GLY A 141 7.45 -8.42 -6.05
C GLY A 141 6.85 -9.81 -6.16
N ASP A 142 6.26 -10.32 -5.08
CA ASP A 142 5.61 -11.64 -5.05
C ASP A 142 4.26 -11.64 -5.78
N LEU A 143 3.54 -10.51 -5.86
CA LEU A 143 2.24 -10.36 -6.52
C LEU A 143 2.39 -10.09 -8.01
#